data_80172772523c0d982279dcad158e2410
#
_entry.id   80172772523c0d982279dcad158e2410
#
_cell.length_a   1.000
_cell.length_b   1.000
_cell.length_c   1.000
_cell.angle_alpha   90.00
_cell.angle_beta   90.00
_cell.angle_gamma   90.00
#
_symmetry.space_group_name_H-M   'P 1'
#
loop_
_entity.id
_entity.type
_entity.pdbx_description
1 polymer ?
#
loop_
_entity_poly.entity_id
_entity_poly.type
_entity_poly.pdbx_seq_one_letter_code
_entity_poly.pdbx_strand_id
1 'polypeptide(L)'
;MDSRAVVPTPNGDVIYSMSYLDLKETGPLVIKAPPNVIGMFTDFFQKTITDVGAIGPDRARGGLYLLLPPDYEGPVPQGYYAFKSSTYNVFLFFRTIMGKGDGKPDPVPAVKNAETTRVYPLWDVEKEVKPMQFPDASGKRVNMMYPTDASYWQKLKTFVDYEPLTAIPEETRSALLSIGMVKGKPFNPTAKQQEMLKKAVETAPRMILARRQVGRDDQRQLYYKDRQWENSWAGATAEWMQYGTLDANQRAAFFQIAYSSAAAMVMHTTGAGSKYPYAVKDNTGKFLDGSNTYKLHLPPNPPAALFWAVTAYNITDGTMPETDQLLPSTNGYYNIPKNKDGSIDLWFGPNKPEGVADSAFIKTVSGRNFLVALRLYGTEDGFYDQTWVPDDLVQTNK
;
A
#
# COMPACT_ATOMS: atom_id res chain seq x y z
N MET A 1 -10.88 -2.35 4.92
CA MET A 1 -11.23 -2.92 3.60
C MET A 1 -11.25 -4.44 3.72
N ASP A 2 -12.06 -5.12 2.93
CA ASP A 2 -12.09 -6.59 2.84
C ASP A 2 -11.97 -7.04 1.38
N SER A 3 -12.12 -8.35 1.09
CA SER A 3 -11.93 -8.93 -0.25
C SER A 3 -12.88 -8.38 -1.33
N ARG A 4 -13.91 -7.62 -0.97
CA ARG A 4 -14.79 -6.92 -1.92
C ARG A 4 -14.15 -5.67 -2.50
N ALA A 5 -13.10 -5.13 -1.85
CA ALA A 5 -12.31 -4.03 -2.37
C ALA A 5 -11.21 -4.55 -3.28
N VAL A 6 -11.35 -4.33 -4.59
CA VAL A 6 -10.36 -4.69 -5.61
C VAL A 6 -9.28 -3.59 -5.63
N VAL A 7 -8.30 -3.75 -4.76
CA VAL A 7 -7.20 -2.82 -4.50
C VAL A 7 -5.92 -3.64 -4.29
N PRO A 8 -4.74 -3.21 -4.73
CA PRO A 8 -3.49 -3.91 -4.44
C PRO A 8 -3.17 -3.86 -2.94
N THR A 9 -2.93 -5.00 -2.32
CA THR A 9 -2.61 -5.21 -0.89
C THR A 9 -3.43 -4.35 0.09
N PRO A 10 -4.79 -4.38 -0.01
CA PRO A 10 -5.63 -3.63 0.91
C PRO A 10 -5.44 -4.16 2.34
N ASN A 11 -5.70 -3.32 3.32
CA ASN A 11 -5.61 -3.70 4.72
C ASN A 11 -6.98 -3.54 5.41
N GLY A 12 -7.46 -4.58 6.04
CA GLY A 12 -8.70 -4.57 6.81
C GLY A 12 -8.50 -4.26 8.30
N ASP A 13 -7.24 -4.16 8.74
CA ASP A 13 -6.88 -4.01 10.16
C ASP A 13 -6.71 -2.54 10.59
N VAL A 14 -7.02 -1.58 9.69
CA VAL A 14 -7.00 -0.13 9.93
C VAL A 14 -8.20 0.53 9.25
N ILE A 15 -8.56 1.74 9.70
CA ILE A 15 -9.51 2.60 8.99
C ILE A 15 -8.75 3.50 8.04
N TYR A 16 -9.13 3.49 6.78
CA TYR A 16 -8.58 4.35 5.75
C TYR A 16 -9.41 5.61 5.54
N SER A 17 -8.73 6.76 5.44
CA SER A 17 -9.27 7.97 4.81
C SER A 17 -8.46 8.21 3.54
N MET A 18 -9.12 8.11 2.39
CA MET A 18 -8.46 8.24 1.09
C MET A 18 -9.25 9.17 0.18
N SER A 19 -8.58 10.07 -0.51
CA SER A 19 -9.17 10.95 -1.50
C SER A 19 -8.12 11.45 -2.49
N TYR A 20 -8.49 11.65 -3.74
CA TYR A 20 -7.75 12.53 -4.62
C TYR A 20 -8.25 13.96 -4.43
N LEU A 21 -7.31 14.88 -4.30
CA LEU A 21 -7.54 16.32 -4.15
C LEU A 21 -7.05 16.99 -5.44
N ASP A 22 -7.88 17.81 -6.05
CA ASP A 22 -7.57 18.51 -7.30
C ASP A 22 -7.19 19.95 -7.02
N LEU A 23 -5.88 20.22 -7.02
CA LEU A 23 -5.34 21.57 -6.78
C LEU A 23 -5.50 22.53 -7.96
N LYS A 24 -5.82 22.03 -9.16
CA LYS A 24 -6.09 22.89 -10.32
C LYS A 24 -7.44 23.56 -10.21
N GLU A 25 -8.44 22.80 -9.75
CA GLU A 25 -9.80 23.31 -9.57
C GLU A 25 -9.95 24.12 -8.27
N THR A 26 -9.27 23.69 -7.22
CA THR A 26 -9.46 24.26 -5.88
C THR A 26 -8.42 25.33 -5.52
N GLY A 27 -7.26 25.34 -6.17
CA GLY A 27 -6.09 26.10 -5.74
C GLY A 27 -5.45 25.49 -4.48
N PRO A 28 -4.70 26.31 -3.70
CA PRO A 28 -4.11 25.85 -2.44
C PRO A 28 -5.13 25.29 -1.46
N LEU A 29 -4.89 24.07 -0.96
CA LEU A 29 -5.77 23.38 0.01
C LEU A 29 -5.11 23.25 1.37
N VAL A 30 -5.88 23.56 2.41
CA VAL A 30 -5.53 23.26 3.78
C VAL A 30 -6.16 21.93 4.17
N ILE A 31 -5.35 21.04 4.74
CA ILE A 31 -5.79 19.79 5.31
C ILE A 31 -5.46 19.79 6.80
N LYS A 32 -6.51 19.80 7.63
CA LYS A 32 -6.38 19.58 9.07
C LYS A 32 -6.32 18.08 9.29
N ALA A 33 -5.11 17.56 9.47
CA ALA A 33 -4.87 16.15 9.78
C ALA A 33 -5.17 15.87 11.26
N PRO A 34 -5.89 14.76 11.56
CA PRO A 34 -6.11 14.34 12.95
C PRO A 34 -4.81 13.85 13.61
N PRO A 35 -4.73 13.84 14.94
CA PRO A 35 -3.60 13.21 15.63
C PRO A 35 -3.62 11.68 15.46
N ASN A 36 -2.47 11.05 15.69
CA ASN A 36 -2.31 9.59 15.73
C ASN A 36 -2.71 8.86 14.43
N VAL A 37 -2.59 9.52 13.28
CA VAL A 37 -2.69 8.86 11.98
C VAL A 37 -1.32 8.43 11.48
N ILE A 38 -1.28 7.42 10.63
CA ILE A 38 -0.13 7.03 9.84
C ILE A 38 -0.50 7.29 8.39
N GLY A 39 0.04 8.34 7.81
CA GLY A 39 -0.41 8.78 6.51
C GLY A 39 0.64 9.47 5.69
N MET A 40 0.21 9.92 4.51
CA MET A 40 1.04 10.67 3.60
C MET A 40 0.17 11.45 2.62
N PHE A 41 0.79 12.43 1.98
CA PHE A 41 0.35 12.97 0.71
C PHE A 41 1.33 12.53 -0.38
N THR A 42 0.80 12.06 -1.50
CA THR A 42 1.62 11.76 -2.67
C THR A 42 1.15 12.58 -3.87
N ASP A 43 2.04 12.82 -4.81
CA ASP A 43 1.65 13.34 -6.11
C ASP A 43 0.86 12.27 -6.90
N PHE A 44 0.40 12.62 -8.09
CA PHE A 44 -0.41 11.71 -8.91
C PHE A 44 0.36 10.46 -9.37
N PHE A 45 1.68 10.52 -9.41
CA PHE A 45 2.57 9.39 -9.75
C PHE A 45 3.04 8.60 -8.51
N GLN A 46 2.37 8.80 -7.36
CA GLN A 46 2.68 8.14 -6.07
C GLN A 46 4.06 8.48 -5.49
N LYS A 47 4.68 9.60 -5.94
CA LYS A 47 5.86 10.14 -5.28
C LYS A 47 5.43 10.86 -4.01
N THR A 48 6.04 10.52 -2.89
CA THR A 48 5.71 11.13 -1.60
C THR A 48 6.00 12.62 -1.59
N ILE A 49 5.00 13.43 -1.25
CA ILE A 49 5.13 14.86 -0.98
C ILE A 49 5.58 15.05 0.47
N THR A 50 4.89 14.39 1.41
CA THR A 50 5.26 14.36 2.83
C THR A 50 4.53 13.23 3.55
N ASP A 51 5.16 12.69 4.60
CA ASP A 51 4.48 11.84 5.57
C ASP A 51 3.63 12.68 6.54
N VAL A 52 2.60 12.03 7.12
CA VAL A 52 1.74 12.55 8.19
C VAL A 52 1.75 11.57 9.34
N GLY A 53 1.90 12.05 10.57
CA GLY A 53 2.01 11.20 11.75
C GLY A 53 3.42 11.18 12.34
N ALA A 54 3.83 10.09 12.98
CA ALA A 54 5.07 10.03 13.76
C ALA A 54 6.34 10.39 12.95
N ILE A 55 6.38 10.06 11.67
CA ILE A 55 7.48 10.37 10.74
C ILE A 55 7.29 11.74 10.08
N GLY A 56 6.05 12.22 10.02
CA GLY A 56 5.72 13.52 9.44
C GLY A 56 6.14 14.70 10.30
N PRO A 57 6.05 15.93 9.79
CA PRO A 57 6.39 17.16 10.52
C PRO A 57 5.52 17.37 11.76
N ASP A 58 4.30 16.84 11.79
CA ASP A 58 3.36 16.92 12.90
C ASP A 58 3.72 16.02 14.10
N ARG A 59 4.60 15.04 13.91
CA ARG A 59 5.02 14.10 14.96
C ARG A 59 3.84 13.45 15.68
N ALA A 60 2.86 12.97 14.90
CA ALA A 60 1.61 12.36 15.35
C ALA A 60 0.67 13.27 16.16
N ARG A 61 0.95 14.56 16.27
CA ARG A 61 0.07 15.52 16.99
C ARG A 61 -1.09 16.01 16.15
N GLY A 62 -1.09 15.68 14.85
CA GLY A 62 -1.94 16.31 13.85
C GLY A 62 -1.49 17.73 13.53
N GLY A 63 -2.15 18.39 12.61
CA GLY A 63 -1.77 19.74 12.23
C GLY A 63 -2.40 20.22 10.95
N LEU A 64 -2.06 21.44 10.57
CA LEU A 64 -2.54 22.08 9.35
C LEU A 64 -1.48 21.92 8.25
N TYR A 65 -1.79 21.09 7.27
CA TYR A 65 -1.00 20.91 6.06
C TYR A 65 -1.53 21.82 4.97
N LEU A 66 -0.63 22.50 4.25
CA LEU A 66 -0.97 23.33 3.12
C LEU A 66 -0.36 22.72 1.86
N LEU A 67 -1.22 22.24 0.96
CA LEU A 67 -0.83 21.72 -0.35
C LEU A 67 -0.95 22.81 -1.40
N LEU A 68 0.15 23.09 -2.08
CA LEU A 68 0.25 24.12 -3.10
C LEU A 68 0.27 23.48 -4.49
N PRO A 69 -0.50 24.03 -5.47
CA PRO A 69 -0.42 23.59 -6.86
C PRO A 69 1.01 23.76 -7.44
N PRO A 70 1.36 23.01 -8.50
CA PRO A 70 2.70 23.09 -9.11
C PRO A 70 3.06 24.49 -9.66
N ASP A 71 2.07 25.26 -10.06
CA ASP A 71 2.21 26.61 -10.63
C ASP A 71 1.93 27.74 -9.61
N TYR A 72 1.77 27.41 -8.33
CA TYR A 72 1.52 28.41 -7.30
C TYR A 72 2.75 29.28 -7.03
N GLU A 73 2.57 30.61 -7.12
CA GLU A 73 3.60 31.63 -6.86
C GLU A 73 3.18 32.64 -5.80
N GLY A 74 2.03 32.43 -5.17
CA GLY A 74 1.52 33.30 -4.13
C GLY A 74 2.28 33.16 -2.79
N PRO A 75 1.97 34.01 -1.81
CA PRO A 75 2.59 33.97 -0.49
C PRO A 75 2.19 32.68 0.25
N VAL A 76 3.13 32.12 1.01
CA VAL A 76 2.89 30.99 1.91
C VAL A 76 2.72 31.53 3.34
N PRO A 77 1.50 31.49 3.92
CA PRO A 77 1.26 31.97 5.26
C PRO A 77 1.98 31.11 6.30
N GLN A 78 2.31 31.72 7.43
CA GLN A 78 2.87 31.00 8.59
C GLN A 78 1.81 30.13 9.29
N GLY A 79 2.26 29.11 10.02
CA GLY A 79 1.38 28.23 10.80
C GLY A 79 0.94 26.95 10.11
N TYR A 80 1.42 26.74 8.86
CA TYR A 80 1.16 25.54 8.08
C TYR A 80 2.41 24.72 7.82
N TYR A 81 2.26 23.41 7.74
CA TYR A 81 3.23 22.55 7.08
C TYR A 81 2.98 22.62 5.57
N ALA A 82 3.69 23.51 4.88
CA ALA A 82 3.43 23.84 3.48
C ALA A 82 4.32 23.03 2.53
N PHE A 83 3.71 22.45 1.50
CA PHE A 83 4.37 21.65 0.48
C PHE A 83 3.81 21.96 -0.91
N LYS A 84 4.71 22.13 -1.88
CA LYS A 84 4.34 22.29 -3.27
C LYS A 84 4.31 20.91 -3.96
N SER A 85 3.19 20.57 -4.59
CA SER A 85 3.05 19.36 -5.38
C SER A 85 3.69 19.51 -6.76
N SER A 86 4.17 18.42 -7.34
CA SER A 86 4.59 18.36 -8.75
C SER A 86 3.41 18.17 -9.71
N THR A 87 2.26 17.72 -9.19
CA THR A 87 1.04 17.46 -9.95
C THR A 87 -0.14 18.23 -9.38
N TYR A 88 -1.19 18.45 -10.21
CA TYR A 88 -2.43 19.04 -9.73
C TYR A 88 -3.23 18.07 -8.86
N ASN A 89 -3.26 16.79 -9.23
CA ASN A 89 -3.89 15.78 -8.40
C ASN A 89 -2.95 15.33 -7.30
N VAL A 90 -3.42 15.36 -6.06
CA VAL A 90 -2.71 14.89 -4.88
C VAL A 90 -3.52 13.79 -4.21
N PHE A 91 -2.88 12.70 -3.84
CA PHE A 91 -3.51 11.62 -3.09
C PHE A 91 -3.33 11.82 -1.59
N LEU A 92 -4.45 12.03 -0.90
CA LEU A 92 -4.55 12.00 0.56
C LEU A 92 -4.74 10.55 0.98
N PHE A 93 -3.86 10.07 1.86
CA PHE A 93 -3.91 8.70 2.34
C PHE A 93 -3.57 8.62 3.83
N PHE A 94 -4.59 8.47 4.66
CA PHE A 94 -4.42 8.30 6.10
C PHE A 94 -4.92 6.93 6.55
N ARG A 95 -4.21 6.36 7.51
CA ARG A 95 -4.57 5.14 8.24
C ARG A 95 -4.75 5.50 9.71
N THR A 96 -5.91 5.22 10.26
CA THR A 96 -6.16 5.32 11.68
C THR A 96 -6.23 3.91 12.26
N ILE A 97 -5.40 3.65 13.25
CA ILE A 97 -5.29 2.35 13.89
C ILE A 97 -6.53 2.10 14.73
N MET A 98 -7.13 0.93 14.58
CA MET A 98 -8.30 0.52 15.37
C MET A 98 -7.92 0.30 16.85
N GLY A 99 -8.88 0.47 17.73
CA GLY A 99 -8.73 0.09 19.13
C GLY A 99 -8.73 -1.43 19.32
N LYS A 100 -8.32 -1.86 20.50
CA LYS A 100 -8.49 -3.24 20.94
C LYS A 100 -9.84 -3.37 21.66
N GLY A 101 -10.74 -4.13 21.07
CA GLY A 101 -11.99 -4.53 21.68
C GLY A 101 -11.87 -5.84 22.48
N ASP A 102 -12.96 -6.46 22.81
CA ASP A 102 -13.01 -7.75 23.46
C ASP A 102 -12.67 -8.88 22.47
N GLY A 103 -11.39 -9.21 22.38
CA GLY A 103 -10.84 -10.26 21.52
C GLY A 103 -10.93 -10.00 20.01
N LYS A 104 -11.17 -8.76 19.59
CA LYS A 104 -11.23 -8.33 18.19
C LYS A 104 -10.93 -6.84 18.04
N PRO A 105 -10.57 -6.37 16.84
CA PRO A 105 -10.40 -4.93 16.59
C PRO A 105 -11.67 -4.13 16.83
N ASP A 106 -11.54 -2.94 17.44
CA ASP A 106 -12.62 -1.97 17.60
C ASP A 106 -12.43 -0.78 16.63
N PRO A 107 -13.28 -0.63 15.60
CA PRO A 107 -13.15 0.45 14.63
C PRO A 107 -13.68 1.81 15.15
N VAL A 108 -14.50 1.83 16.19
CA VAL A 108 -15.25 3.04 16.59
C VAL A 108 -14.34 4.22 16.93
N PRO A 109 -13.29 4.09 17.75
CA PRO A 109 -12.40 5.22 18.02
C PRO A 109 -11.67 5.71 16.76
N ALA A 110 -11.28 4.80 15.87
CA ALA A 110 -10.57 5.12 14.65
C ALA A 110 -11.47 5.88 13.65
N VAL A 111 -12.73 5.47 13.50
CA VAL A 111 -13.70 6.19 12.67
C VAL A 111 -13.94 7.60 13.20
N LYS A 112 -14.20 7.76 14.51
CA LYS A 112 -14.37 9.08 15.12
C LYS A 112 -13.16 9.99 14.90
N ASN A 113 -11.95 9.46 15.00
CA ASN A 113 -10.73 10.23 14.74
C ASN A 113 -10.64 10.63 13.25
N ALA A 114 -10.85 9.70 12.33
CA ALA A 114 -10.85 9.96 10.88
C ALA A 114 -11.85 11.05 10.47
N GLU A 115 -13.05 11.05 11.06
CA GLU A 115 -14.09 12.04 10.81
C GLU A 115 -13.74 13.46 11.27
N THR A 116 -12.66 13.66 12.03
CA THR A 116 -12.17 15.00 12.38
C THR A 116 -11.32 15.65 11.30
N THR A 117 -10.97 14.93 10.25
CA THR A 117 -10.25 15.49 9.08
C THR A 117 -11.05 16.63 8.45
N ARG A 118 -10.38 17.75 8.13
CA ARG A 118 -10.98 18.88 7.42
C ARG A 118 -10.14 19.17 6.18
N VAL A 119 -10.80 19.46 5.07
CA VAL A 119 -10.18 19.89 3.82
C VAL A 119 -10.93 21.12 3.31
N TYR A 120 -10.21 22.19 3.05
CA TYR A 120 -10.80 23.46 2.59
C TYR A 120 -9.78 24.32 1.84
N PRO A 121 -10.23 25.19 0.90
CA PRO A 121 -9.35 26.15 0.23
C PRO A 121 -8.69 27.11 1.23
N LEU A 122 -7.45 27.53 0.94
CA LEU A 122 -6.69 28.43 1.82
C LEU A 122 -7.44 29.74 2.14
N TRP A 123 -8.17 30.28 1.18
CA TRP A 123 -8.93 31.55 1.33
C TRP A 123 -10.24 31.39 2.11
N ASP A 124 -10.62 30.18 2.47
CA ASP A 124 -11.82 29.92 3.25
C ASP A 124 -11.54 29.77 4.77
N VAL A 125 -10.31 30.04 5.20
CA VAL A 125 -9.83 29.87 6.60
C VAL A 125 -10.72 30.58 7.62
N GLU A 126 -11.30 31.76 7.28
CA GLU A 126 -12.16 32.54 8.18
C GLU A 126 -13.62 32.11 8.16
N LYS A 127 -14.00 31.21 7.27
CA LYS A 127 -15.36 30.68 7.16
C LYS A 127 -15.56 29.46 8.04
N GLU A 128 -16.79 29.20 8.42
CA GLU A 128 -17.15 27.95 9.10
C GLU A 128 -16.88 26.77 8.15
N VAL A 129 -15.80 26.02 8.43
CA VAL A 129 -15.35 24.91 7.59
C VAL A 129 -16.17 23.67 7.90
N LYS A 130 -16.97 23.22 6.93
CA LYS A 130 -17.67 21.93 7.03
C LYS A 130 -16.64 20.78 7.00
N PRO A 131 -16.87 19.71 7.78
CA PRO A 131 -16.04 18.52 7.68
C PRO A 131 -16.08 17.95 6.26
N MET A 132 -14.91 17.48 5.78
CA MET A 132 -14.90 16.69 4.56
C MET A 132 -15.76 15.45 4.77
N GLN A 133 -16.67 15.21 3.85
CA GLN A 133 -17.51 14.03 3.85
C GLN A 133 -16.76 12.88 3.20
N PHE A 134 -16.37 11.88 3.99
CA PHE A 134 -15.83 10.61 3.46
C PHE A 134 -17.00 9.62 3.34
N PRO A 135 -17.44 9.24 2.12
CA PRO A 135 -18.43 8.19 1.97
C PRO A 135 -17.92 6.89 2.60
N ASP A 136 -18.74 6.24 3.41
CA ASP A 136 -18.39 4.93 3.97
C ASP A 136 -18.36 3.88 2.86
N ALA A 137 -17.18 3.39 2.57
CA ALA A 137 -16.91 2.33 1.61
C ALA A 137 -16.78 0.94 2.27
N SER A 138 -17.03 0.83 3.57
CA SER A 138 -16.97 -0.45 4.29
C SER A 138 -17.96 -1.44 3.70
N GLY A 139 -17.49 -2.62 3.34
CA GLY A 139 -18.33 -3.65 2.76
C GLY A 139 -18.85 -3.39 1.35
N LYS A 140 -18.47 -2.28 0.71
CA LYS A 140 -18.83 -2.00 -0.68
C LYS A 140 -17.81 -2.60 -1.64
N ARG A 141 -18.29 -3.07 -2.79
CA ARG A 141 -17.41 -3.47 -3.88
C ARG A 141 -16.90 -2.20 -4.58
N VAL A 142 -15.61 -1.95 -4.46
CA VAL A 142 -14.91 -0.86 -5.12
C VAL A 142 -13.78 -1.43 -5.97
N ASN A 143 -13.49 -0.82 -7.13
CA ASN A 143 -12.37 -1.21 -7.97
C ASN A 143 -11.45 0.00 -8.17
N MET A 144 -10.26 -0.08 -7.60
CA MET A 144 -9.21 0.94 -7.71
C MET A 144 -8.02 0.46 -8.56
N MET A 145 -8.17 -0.64 -9.31
CA MET A 145 -7.13 -1.14 -10.21
C MET A 145 -7.08 -0.30 -11.48
N TYR A 146 -5.89 -0.17 -12.03
CA TYR A 146 -5.73 0.37 -13.38
C TYR A 146 -6.29 -0.62 -14.41
N PRO A 147 -6.78 -0.13 -15.57
CA PRO A 147 -7.25 -1.03 -16.63
C PRO A 147 -6.12 -1.89 -17.18
N THR A 148 -6.43 -3.15 -17.47
CA THR A 148 -5.53 -4.10 -18.12
C THR A 148 -5.96 -4.39 -19.56
N ASP A 149 -6.78 -3.52 -20.14
CA ASP A 149 -7.28 -3.56 -21.50
C ASP A 149 -6.93 -2.27 -22.27
N ALA A 150 -7.40 -2.15 -23.49
CA ALA A 150 -7.11 -1.01 -24.36
C ALA A 150 -7.55 0.36 -23.77
N SER A 151 -8.49 0.39 -22.82
CA SER A 151 -8.93 1.63 -22.15
C SER A 151 -7.82 2.29 -21.31
N TYR A 152 -6.78 1.53 -20.94
CA TYR A 152 -5.60 2.04 -20.25
C TYR A 152 -5.00 3.27 -20.97
N TRP A 153 -4.87 3.20 -22.29
CA TRP A 153 -4.23 4.26 -23.07
C TRP A 153 -5.03 5.55 -23.09
N GLN A 154 -6.36 5.47 -23.15
CA GLN A 154 -7.22 6.66 -23.07
C GLN A 154 -7.17 7.27 -21.66
N LYS A 155 -7.19 6.46 -20.62
CA LYS A 155 -7.01 6.96 -19.25
C LYS A 155 -5.64 7.61 -19.06
N LEU A 156 -4.57 6.97 -19.55
CA LEU A 156 -3.23 7.56 -19.50
C LEU A 156 -3.18 8.91 -20.24
N LYS A 157 -3.82 9.00 -21.41
CA LYS A 157 -3.89 10.25 -22.17
C LYS A 157 -4.58 11.37 -21.38
N THR A 158 -5.66 11.06 -20.65
CA THR A 158 -6.33 12.04 -19.80
C THR A 158 -5.36 12.64 -18.76
N PHE A 159 -4.51 11.81 -18.15
CA PHE A 159 -3.52 12.28 -17.18
C PHE A 159 -2.39 13.08 -17.83
N VAL A 160 -1.90 12.64 -18.99
CA VAL A 160 -0.89 13.37 -19.77
C VAL A 160 -1.40 14.77 -20.15
N ASP A 161 -2.68 14.91 -20.47
CA ASP A 161 -3.27 16.20 -20.79
C ASP A 161 -3.52 17.09 -19.57
N TYR A 162 -3.84 16.50 -18.44
CA TYR A 162 -4.21 17.23 -17.24
C TYR A 162 -3.00 17.73 -16.47
N GLU A 163 -2.08 16.83 -16.13
CA GLU A 163 -0.95 17.13 -15.27
C GLU A 163 0.13 17.97 -15.94
N PRO A 164 0.96 18.74 -15.19
CA PRO A 164 2.05 19.50 -15.76
C PRO A 164 3.03 18.59 -16.53
N LEU A 165 3.50 19.07 -17.67
CA LEU A 165 4.46 18.30 -18.48
C LEU A 165 5.75 18.01 -17.71
N THR A 166 6.16 18.92 -16.83
CA THR A 166 7.35 18.79 -15.97
C THR A 166 7.22 17.68 -14.92
N ALA A 167 6.02 17.25 -14.59
CA ALA A 167 5.77 16.13 -13.68
C ALA A 167 6.08 14.77 -14.31
N ILE A 168 6.13 14.70 -15.65
CA ILE A 168 6.43 13.46 -16.40
C ILE A 168 7.92 13.46 -16.77
N PRO A 169 8.71 12.48 -16.35
CA PRO A 169 10.14 12.37 -16.71
C PRO A 169 10.38 12.40 -18.23
N GLU A 170 11.49 12.96 -18.67
CA GLU A 170 11.77 13.17 -20.09
C GLU A 170 11.79 11.86 -20.88
N GLU A 171 12.36 10.81 -20.32
CA GLU A 171 12.41 9.48 -20.93
C GLU A 171 10.98 8.92 -21.11
N THR A 172 10.12 9.13 -20.13
CA THR A 172 8.70 8.73 -20.21
C THR A 172 7.99 9.53 -21.29
N ARG A 173 8.23 10.86 -21.37
CA ARG A 173 7.67 11.70 -22.46
C ARG A 173 8.14 11.25 -23.83
N SER A 174 9.43 10.87 -23.96
CA SER A 174 9.98 10.32 -25.20
C SER A 174 9.30 9.00 -25.60
N ALA A 175 9.10 8.10 -24.62
CA ALA A 175 8.36 6.86 -24.88
C ALA A 175 6.90 7.11 -25.30
N LEU A 176 6.21 8.06 -24.66
CA LEU A 176 4.85 8.45 -25.04
C LEU A 176 4.79 9.09 -26.42
N LEU A 177 5.77 9.93 -26.76
CA LEU A 177 5.89 10.54 -28.09
C LEU A 177 6.05 9.45 -29.18
N SER A 178 6.82 8.40 -28.92
CA SER A 178 7.05 7.31 -29.89
C SER A 178 5.79 6.56 -30.28
N ILE A 179 4.76 6.56 -29.42
CA ILE A 179 3.43 5.99 -29.72
C ILE A 179 2.40 7.06 -30.14
N GLY A 180 2.84 8.31 -30.33
CA GLY A 180 1.98 9.44 -30.74
C GLY A 180 1.17 10.07 -29.61
N MET A 181 1.49 9.77 -28.32
CA MET A 181 0.81 10.37 -27.18
C MET A 181 1.53 11.64 -26.72
N VAL A 182 0.97 12.80 -27.05
CA VAL A 182 1.53 14.12 -26.75
C VAL A 182 0.49 14.96 -26.00
N LYS A 183 0.93 15.69 -24.97
CA LYS A 183 0.07 16.61 -24.20
C LYS A 183 -0.59 17.65 -25.14
N GLY A 184 -1.92 17.80 -24.99
CA GLY A 184 -2.71 18.76 -25.76
C GLY A 184 -2.90 18.41 -27.24
N LYS A 185 -2.45 17.25 -27.70
CA LYS A 185 -2.68 16.76 -29.08
C LYS A 185 -3.63 15.56 -29.06
N PRO A 186 -4.47 15.39 -30.09
CA PRO A 186 -5.30 14.20 -30.21
C PRO A 186 -4.44 12.91 -30.24
N PHE A 187 -4.90 11.87 -29.55
CA PHE A 187 -4.28 10.54 -29.59
C PHE A 187 -5.12 9.61 -30.46
N ASN A 188 -4.72 9.50 -31.73
CA ASN A 188 -5.45 8.76 -32.77
C ASN A 188 -4.56 7.67 -33.38
N PRO A 189 -4.29 6.56 -32.65
CA PRO A 189 -3.47 5.49 -33.18
C PRO A 189 -4.15 4.79 -34.36
N THR A 190 -3.38 4.42 -35.38
CA THR A 190 -3.83 3.61 -36.52
C THR A 190 -4.28 2.23 -36.04
N ALA A 191 -5.05 1.49 -36.86
CA ALA A 191 -5.51 0.14 -36.50
C ALA A 191 -4.36 -0.80 -36.10
N LYS A 192 -3.21 -0.73 -36.83
CA LYS A 192 -2.01 -1.52 -36.48
C LYS A 192 -1.43 -1.09 -35.12
N GLN A 193 -1.37 0.22 -34.82
CA GLN A 193 -0.92 0.72 -33.52
C GLN A 193 -1.86 0.31 -32.40
N GLN A 194 -3.20 0.36 -32.61
CA GLN A 194 -4.19 -0.09 -31.63
C GLN A 194 -3.98 -1.56 -31.25
N GLU A 195 -3.73 -2.43 -32.24
CA GLU A 195 -3.42 -3.85 -31.99
C GLU A 195 -2.13 -4.01 -31.16
N MET A 196 -1.07 -3.26 -31.51
CA MET A 196 0.19 -3.28 -30.75
C MET A 196 -0.01 -2.78 -29.31
N LEU A 197 -0.72 -1.69 -29.12
CA LEU A 197 -1.02 -1.11 -27.80
C LEU A 197 -1.87 -2.05 -26.95
N LYS A 198 -2.85 -2.75 -27.55
CA LYS A 198 -3.61 -3.79 -26.87
C LYS A 198 -2.68 -4.92 -26.37
N LYS A 199 -1.82 -5.44 -27.24
CA LYS A 199 -0.85 -6.47 -26.84
C LYS A 199 0.12 -5.98 -25.76
N ALA A 200 0.53 -4.72 -25.80
CA ALA A 200 1.43 -4.14 -24.81
C ALA A 200 0.79 -4.12 -23.42
N VAL A 201 -0.44 -3.65 -23.27
CA VAL A 201 -1.13 -3.57 -21.98
C VAL A 201 -1.47 -4.95 -21.40
N GLU A 202 -1.73 -5.95 -22.26
CA GLU A 202 -1.95 -7.34 -21.83
C GLU A 202 -0.64 -8.03 -21.41
N THR A 203 0.49 -7.63 -21.99
CA THR A 203 1.79 -8.27 -21.78
C THR A 203 2.56 -7.68 -20.61
N ALA A 204 2.49 -6.36 -20.42
CA ALA A 204 3.27 -5.65 -19.40
C ALA A 204 3.07 -6.20 -17.98
N PRO A 205 1.85 -6.47 -17.48
CA PRO A 205 1.66 -7.06 -16.14
C PRO A 205 2.32 -8.44 -16.00
N ARG A 206 2.31 -9.24 -17.07
CA ARG A 206 2.95 -10.57 -17.07
C ARG A 206 4.47 -10.46 -17.04
N MET A 207 5.04 -9.49 -17.76
CA MET A 207 6.49 -9.20 -17.71
C MET A 207 6.92 -8.74 -16.32
N ILE A 208 6.14 -7.86 -15.69
CA ILE A 208 6.42 -7.37 -14.34
C ILE A 208 6.32 -8.52 -13.34
N LEU A 209 5.29 -9.35 -13.43
CA LEU A 209 5.13 -10.54 -12.58
C LEU A 209 6.32 -11.51 -12.76
N ALA A 210 6.68 -11.84 -14.01
CA ALA A 210 7.82 -12.70 -14.29
C ALA A 210 9.11 -12.15 -13.69
N ARG A 211 9.38 -10.84 -13.86
CA ARG A 211 10.55 -10.20 -13.28
C ARG A 211 10.54 -10.26 -11.75
N ARG A 212 9.40 -10.00 -11.10
CA ARG A 212 9.26 -10.10 -9.65
C ARG A 212 9.55 -11.52 -9.14
N GLN A 213 9.20 -12.54 -9.93
CA GLN A 213 9.40 -13.94 -9.57
C GLN A 213 10.81 -14.45 -9.87
N VAL A 214 11.44 -13.97 -10.95
CA VAL A 214 12.78 -14.41 -11.42
C VAL A 214 13.90 -13.58 -10.76
N GLY A 215 13.66 -12.31 -10.46
CA GLY A 215 14.65 -11.41 -9.86
C GLY A 215 15.05 -11.75 -8.41
N ARG A 216 14.68 -12.92 -7.90
CA ARG A 216 14.88 -13.40 -6.52
C ARG A 216 16.28 -13.89 -6.21
N ASP A 217 17.15 -13.99 -7.19
CA ASP A 217 18.57 -14.24 -6.99
C ASP A 217 19.29 -12.99 -6.41
N ASP A 218 18.60 -11.84 -6.39
CA ASP A 218 19.10 -10.65 -5.75
C ASP A 218 18.92 -10.77 -4.21
N GLN A 219 20.05 -10.94 -3.51
CA GLN A 219 20.07 -11.09 -2.05
C GLN A 219 19.43 -9.90 -1.30
N ARG A 220 19.33 -8.73 -1.93
CA ARG A 220 18.63 -7.55 -1.37
C ARG A 220 17.13 -7.77 -1.22
N GLN A 221 16.57 -8.75 -1.92
CA GLN A 221 15.14 -9.07 -1.83
C GLN A 221 14.82 -9.89 -0.58
N LEU A 222 15.75 -10.69 -0.07
CA LEU A 222 15.56 -11.44 1.17
C LEU A 222 15.83 -10.55 2.37
N TYR A 223 14.90 -10.49 3.29
CA TYR A 223 15.06 -9.69 4.51
C TYR A 223 15.86 -10.44 5.57
N TYR A 224 15.53 -11.70 5.80
CA TYR A 224 16.25 -12.56 6.76
C TYR A 224 17.13 -13.56 6.02
N LYS A 225 18.34 -13.77 6.54
CA LYS A 225 19.20 -14.83 6.06
C LYS A 225 18.52 -16.19 6.30
N ASP A 226 18.62 -17.08 5.33
CA ASP A 226 18.08 -18.43 5.39
C ASP A 226 16.55 -18.52 5.62
N ARG A 227 15.81 -17.51 5.16
CA ARG A 227 14.35 -17.45 5.15
C ARG A 227 13.81 -17.05 3.79
N GLN A 228 12.52 -17.30 3.55
CA GLN A 228 11.81 -16.94 2.32
C GLN A 228 11.08 -15.59 2.41
N TRP A 229 11.31 -14.83 3.48
CA TRP A 229 10.71 -13.50 3.66
C TRP A 229 11.45 -12.46 2.84
N GLU A 230 10.70 -11.77 2.00
CA GLU A 230 11.20 -10.75 1.08
C GLU A 230 11.01 -9.35 1.63
N ASN A 231 11.94 -8.47 1.29
CA ASN A 231 11.83 -7.04 1.56
C ASN A 231 10.98 -6.37 0.48
N SER A 232 9.96 -5.62 0.88
CA SER A 232 9.10 -4.87 -0.05
C SER A 232 9.86 -3.76 -0.78
N TRP A 233 10.95 -3.24 -0.21
CA TRP A 233 11.79 -2.17 -0.79
C TRP A 233 13.25 -2.62 -0.83
N ALA A 234 13.60 -3.36 -1.85
CA ALA A 234 14.99 -3.79 -2.08
C ALA A 234 15.87 -2.59 -2.38
N GLY A 235 16.55 -1.94 -1.60
CA GLY A 235 17.31 -0.72 -1.82
C GLY A 235 17.02 0.38 -0.81
N ALA A 236 16.03 0.14 0.06
CA ALA A 236 15.74 0.93 1.25
C ALA A 236 15.45 2.43 1.00
N THR A 237 14.88 2.79 -0.16
CA THR A 237 14.37 4.14 -0.43
C THR A 237 12.93 4.11 -0.94
N ALA A 238 12.11 5.08 -0.48
CA ALA A 238 10.73 5.23 -0.95
C ALA A 238 10.64 5.74 -2.39
N GLU A 239 11.72 6.36 -2.89
CA GLU A 239 11.86 6.90 -4.24
C GLU A 239 12.46 5.90 -5.22
N TRP A 240 12.78 4.67 -4.79
CA TRP A 240 13.39 3.60 -5.60
C TRP A 240 14.76 3.98 -6.18
N MET A 241 15.49 4.82 -5.47
CA MET A 241 16.83 5.25 -5.86
C MET A 241 17.89 4.31 -5.29
N GLN A 242 18.80 3.83 -6.15
CA GLN A 242 19.97 3.05 -5.75
C GLN A 242 21.20 3.59 -6.46
N TYR A 243 22.27 3.82 -5.73
CA TYR A 243 23.54 4.32 -6.30
C TYR A 243 23.35 5.52 -7.23
N GLY A 244 22.42 6.43 -6.89
CA GLY A 244 22.07 7.58 -7.72
C GLY A 244 21.21 7.26 -8.95
N THR A 245 20.75 6.01 -9.10
CA THR A 245 19.97 5.55 -10.25
C THR A 245 18.57 5.10 -9.83
N LEU A 246 17.55 5.42 -10.63
CA LEU A 246 16.19 4.94 -10.42
C LEU A 246 16.08 3.45 -10.78
N ASP A 247 15.75 2.60 -9.82
CA ASP A 247 15.37 1.21 -10.08
C ASP A 247 13.90 1.13 -10.54
N ALA A 248 13.67 1.48 -11.80
CA ALA A 248 12.34 1.51 -12.40
C ALA A 248 11.67 0.12 -12.41
N ASN A 249 12.45 -0.96 -12.44
CA ASN A 249 11.92 -2.32 -12.44
C ASN A 249 11.41 -2.73 -11.06
N GLN A 250 12.13 -2.42 -9.99
CA GLN A 250 11.66 -2.67 -8.62
C GLN A 250 10.43 -1.82 -8.31
N ARG A 251 10.44 -0.56 -8.72
CA ARG A 251 9.27 0.31 -8.61
C ARG A 251 8.05 -0.28 -9.32
N ALA A 252 8.20 -0.73 -10.57
CA ALA A 252 7.11 -1.34 -11.32
C ALA A 252 6.62 -2.65 -10.67
N ALA A 253 7.53 -3.48 -10.18
CA ALA A 253 7.21 -4.72 -9.48
C ALA A 253 6.44 -4.47 -8.18
N PHE A 254 6.82 -3.44 -7.41
CA PHE A 254 6.11 -3.04 -6.21
C PHE A 254 4.69 -2.53 -6.53
N PHE A 255 4.56 -1.56 -7.43
CA PHE A 255 3.26 -0.95 -7.76
C PHE A 255 2.30 -1.88 -8.53
N GLN A 256 2.72 -3.05 -8.91
CA GLN A 256 1.80 -4.09 -9.37
C GLN A 256 0.97 -4.69 -8.23
N ILE A 257 1.53 -4.76 -7.02
CA ILE A 257 0.89 -5.38 -5.84
C ILE A 257 0.63 -4.40 -4.71
N ALA A 258 1.02 -3.16 -4.85
CA ALA A 258 0.81 -2.10 -3.86
C ALA A 258 0.45 -0.79 -4.56
N TYR A 259 -0.08 0.18 -3.84
CA TYR A 259 -0.55 1.45 -4.43
C TYR A 259 0.02 2.70 -3.75
N SER A 260 0.89 2.55 -2.76
CA SER A 260 1.52 3.68 -2.08
C SER A 260 2.87 3.31 -1.49
N SER A 261 3.80 4.26 -1.48
CA SER A 261 5.11 4.15 -0.85
C SER A 261 5.45 5.46 -0.15
N ALA A 262 6.04 5.40 1.04
CA ALA A 262 6.44 6.58 1.78
C ALA A 262 7.64 6.29 2.68
N ALA A 263 8.33 7.34 3.15
CA ALA A 263 9.48 7.22 4.02
C ALA A 263 9.17 6.44 5.30
N ALA A 264 7.99 6.64 5.89
CA ALA A 264 7.53 5.89 7.06
C ALA A 264 7.49 4.35 6.89
N MET A 265 7.43 3.86 5.65
CA MET A 265 7.42 2.43 5.33
C MET A 265 8.83 1.86 5.15
N VAL A 266 9.81 2.72 4.86
CA VAL A 266 11.17 2.33 4.46
C VAL A 266 12.19 2.65 5.53
N MET A 267 12.11 3.83 6.16
CA MET A 267 13.08 4.28 7.16
C MET A 267 13.14 3.35 8.39
N HIS A 268 14.34 3.19 8.93
CA HIS A 268 14.54 2.60 10.23
C HIS A 268 14.20 3.63 11.33
N THR A 269 13.06 3.45 11.98
CA THR A 269 12.64 4.30 13.09
C THR A 269 11.89 3.45 14.11
N THR A 270 12.58 3.12 15.21
CA THR A 270 12.03 2.28 16.28
C THR A 270 10.77 2.88 16.89
N GLY A 271 9.74 2.07 17.03
CA GLY A 271 8.45 2.46 17.60
C GLY A 271 7.57 3.30 16.67
N ALA A 272 8.01 3.58 15.43
CA ALA A 272 7.27 4.40 14.47
C ALA A 272 7.25 3.76 13.07
N GLY A 273 6.39 4.28 12.20
CA GLY A 273 6.25 3.77 10.84
C GLY A 273 5.65 2.37 10.78
N SER A 274 5.97 1.66 9.70
CA SER A 274 5.49 0.28 9.49
C SER A 274 6.40 -0.49 8.54
N LYS A 275 6.50 -1.80 8.75
CA LYS A 275 7.28 -2.72 7.90
C LYS A 275 6.40 -3.83 7.39
N TYR A 276 6.73 -4.32 6.19
CA TYR A 276 5.91 -5.24 5.43
C TYR A 276 6.76 -6.33 4.76
N PRO A 277 7.47 -7.20 5.51
CA PRO A 277 8.05 -8.38 4.89
C PRO A 277 6.93 -9.27 4.35
N TYR A 278 7.16 -9.90 3.20
CA TYR A 278 6.20 -10.81 2.60
C TYR A 278 6.86 -12.10 2.14
N ALA A 279 6.12 -13.18 2.13
CA ALA A 279 6.57 -14.48 1.63
C ALA A 279 5.65 -14.95 0.49
N VAL A 280 6.26 -15.48 -0.56
CA VAL A 280 5.55 -16.10 -1.69
C VAL A 280 5.96 -17.56 -1.88
N LYS A 281 6.94 -18.03 -1.11
CA LYS A 281 7.46 -19.40 -1.13
C LYS A 281 7.40 -20.00 0.26
N ASP A 282 7.30 -21.31 0.30
CA ASP A 282 7.43 -22.10 1.52
C ASP A 282 8.91 -22.34 1.88
N ASN A 283 9.14 -23.00 3.01
CA ASN A 283 10.47 -23.35 3.51
C ASN A 283 11.29 -24.24 2.56
N THR A 284 10.68 -24.86 1.55
CA THR A 284 11.37 -25.66 0.51
C THR A 284 11.68 -24.86 -0.74
N GLY A 285 11.29 -23.56 -0.80
CA GLY A 285 11.46 -22.70 -1.95
C GLY A 285 10.39 -22.85 -3.05
N LYS A 286 9.31 -23.61 -2.79
CA LYS A 286 8.18 -23.73 -3.70
C LYS A 286 7.21 -22.58 -3.48
N PHE A 287 6.57 -22.13 -4.58
CA PHE A 287 5.52 -21.11 -4.48
C PHE A 287 4.35 -21.60 -3.63
N LEU A 288 3.81 -20.69 -2.82
CA LEU A 288 2.63 -20.97 -2.00
C LEU A 288 1.42 -21.22 -2.91
N ASP A 289 0.85 -22.40 -2.83
CA ASP A 289 -0.33 -22.82 -3.60
C ASP A 289 -1.53 -22.91 -2.65
N GLY A 290 -2.58 -22.17 -2.97
CA GLY A 290 -3.80 -22.14 -2.15
C GLY A 290 -4.57 -23.45 -2.08
N SER A 291 -4.17 -24.48 -2.83
CA SER A 291 -4.72 -25.84 -2.69
C SER A 291 -4.14 -26.62 -1.51
N ASN A 292 -3.00 -26.18 -0.98
CA ASN A 292 -2.31 -26.84 0.12
C ASN A 292 -2.61 -26.15 1.45
N THR A 293 -2.35 -26.86 2.53
CA THR A 293 -2.39 -26.31 3.90
C THR A 293 -0.98 -25.99 4.37
N TYR A 294 -0.81 -24.79 4.92
CA TYR A 294 0.47 -24.32 5.46
C TYR A 294 0.31 -23.88 6.90
N LYS A 295 1.40 -24.02 7.65
CA LYS A 295 1.56 -23.45 8.99
C LYS A 295 2.66 -22.42 8.99
N LEU A 296 2.42 -21.27 9.62
CA LEU A 296 3.38 -20.21 9.91
C LEU A 296 3.52 -20.13 11.44
N HIS A 297 4.75 -20.30 11.93
CA HIS A 297 5.07 -20.09 13.33
C HIS A 297 5.66 -18.69 13.52
N LEU A 298 5.06 -17.89 14.41
CA LEU A 298 5.55 -16.60 14.84
C LEU A 298 6.11 -16.73 16.27
N PRO A 299 7.39 -16.38 16.49
CA PRO A 299 7.98 -16.34 17.83
C PRO A 299 7.18 -15.40 18.77
N PRO A 300 7.33 -15.55 20.09
CA PRO A 300 6.69 -14.65 21.04
C PRO A 300 7.03 -13.20 20.77
N ASN A 301 6.09 -12.31 21.12
CA ASN A 301 6.26 -10.86 21.10
C ASN A 301 6.71 -10.31 19.75
N PRO A 302 5.87 -10.39 18.69
CA PRO A 302 6.15 -9.74 17.41
C PRO A 302 6.52 -8.26 17.62
N PRO A 303 7.62 -7.75 17.02
CA PRO A 303 8.20 -6.44 17.32
C PRO A 303 7.39 -5.30 16.70
N ALA A 304 6.24 -5.00 17.29
CA ALA A 304 5.28 -4.01 16.81
C ALA A 304 4.61 -3.31 18.00
N ALA A 305 5.05 -2.10 18.33
CA ALA A 305 4.55 -1.31 19.45
C ALA A 305 3.05 -1.00 19.35
N LEU A 306 2.51 -0.87 18.13
CA LEU A 306 1.10 -0.57 17.92
C LEU A 306 0.29 -1.85 17.69
N PHE A 307 0.57 -2.58 16.64
CA PHE A 307 0.00 -3.91 16.37
C PHE A 307 0.72 -4.61 15.21
N TRP A 308 0.51 -5.90 15.10
CA TRP A 308 0.93 -6.69 13.95
C TRP A 308 -0.27 -7.35 13.29
N ALA A 309 -0.14 -7.65 11.99
CA ALA A 309 -1.15 -8.39 11.22
C ALA A 309 -0.49 -9.29 10.18
N VAL A 310 -1.16 -10.39 9.86
CA VAL A 310 -0.78 -11.32 8.80
C VAL A 310 -1.96 -11.44 7.84
N THR A 311 -1.73 -11.20 6.56
CA THR A 311 -2.79 -11.17 5.54
C THR A 311 -2.35 -11.93 4.30
N ALA A 312 -3.26 -12.71 3.70
CA ALA A 312 -3.04 -13.39 2.42
C ALA A 312 -3.55 -12.55 1.25
N TYR A 313 -2.82 -12.59 0.12
CA TYR A 313 -3.16 -11.90 -1.12
C TYR A 313 -2.91 -12.79 -2.34
N ASN A 314 -3.64 -12.54 -3.42
CA ASN A 314 -3.33 -13.10 -4.73
C ASN A 314 -1.95 -12.61 -5.20
N ILE A 315 -1.11 -13.53 -5.64
CA ILE A 315 0.26 -13.19 -6.04
C ILE A 315 0.32 -12.34 -7.32
N THR A 316 -0.71 -12.41 -8.16
CA THR A 316 -0.74 -11.77 -9.48
C THR A 316 -0.92 -10.25 -9.41
N ASP A 317 -1.78 -9.79 -8.49
CA ASP A 317 -2.25 -8.40 -8.46
C ASP A 317 -2.34 -7.80 -7.04
N GLY A 318 -2.01 -8.59 -6.02
CA GLY A 318 -2.07 -8.14 -4.63
C GLY A 318 -3.48 -7.99 -4.05
N THR A 319 -4.53 -8.40 -4.76
CA THR A 319 -5.89 -8.34 -4.21
C THR A 319 -6.11 -9.41 -3.13
N MET A 320 -7.02 -9.17 -2.18
CA MET A 320 -7.41 -10.21 -1.23
C MET A 320 -8.13 -11.35 -1.94
N PRO A 321 -7.86 -12.63 -1.58
CA PRO A 321 -8.65 -13.77 -2.06
C PRO A 321 -10.14 -13.60 -1.73
N GLU A 322 -11.00 -13.72 -2.73
CA GLU A 322 -12.44 -13.64 -2.55
C GLU A 322 -12.98 -15.01 -2.12
N THR A 323 -13.28 -15.16 -0.84
CA THR A 323 -13.83 -16.38 -0.22
C THR A 323 -14.96 -16.01 0.73
N ASP A 324 -15.55 -16.98 1.42
CA ASP A 324 -16.51 -16.76 2.53
C ASP A 324 -15.85 -16.10 3.76
N GLN A 325 -14.52 -16.20 3.93
CA GLN A 325 -13.76 -15.36 4.86
C GLN A 325 -13.44 -14.02 4.17
N LEU A 326 -14.34 -13.05 4.32
CA LEU A 326 -14.19 -11.74 3.64
C LEU A 326 -12.91 -11.00 3.98
N LEU A 327 -12.36 -11.19 5.18
CA LEU A 327 -11.06 -10.64 5.59
C LEU A 327 -10.05 -11.78 5.78
N PRO A 328 -9.20 -12.10 4.78
CA PRO A 328 -8.19 -13.12 4.88
C PRO A 328 -6.97 -12.62 5.66
N SER A 329 -7.21 -12.22 6.91
CA SER A 329 -6.24 -11.59 7.81
C SER A 329 -6.49 -12.01 9.25
N THR A 330 -5.40 -12.04 10.02
CA THR A 330 -5.45 -12.09 11.49
C THR A 330 -4.44 -11.10 12.07
N ASN A 331 -4.64 -10.69 13.32
CA ASN A 331 -3.79 -9.67 13.96
C ASN A 331 -3.73 -9.84 15.49
N GLY A 332 -2.85 -9.09 16.13
CA GLY A 332 -2.62 -9.14 17.57
C GLY A 332 -3.80 -8.70 18.45
N TYR A 333 -4.90 -8.20 17.89
CA TYR A 333 -6.11 -7.87 18.65
C TYR A 333 -7.06 -9.04 18.83
N TYR A 334 -6.95 -10.07 17.98
CA TYR A 334 -7.74 -11.30 18.14
C TYR A 334 -7.23 -12.16 19.29
N ASN A 335 -8.14 -12.89 19.92
CA ASN A 335 -7.78 -13.94 20.87
C ASN A 335 -7.25 -15.18 20.13
N ILE A 336 -6.01 -15.10 19.68
CA ILE A 336 -5.32 -16.21 19.00
C ILE A 336 -4.74 -17.13 20.07
N PRO A 337 -4.99 -18.45 20.00
CA PRO A 337 -4.35 -19.42 20.90
C PRO A 337 -2.83 -19.31 20.84
N LYS A 338 -2.19 -19.26 22.01
CA LYS A 338 -0.73 -19.22 22.15
C LYS A 338 -0.20 -20.56 22.59
N ASN A 339 0.98 -20.90 22.10
CA ASN A 339 1.76 -22.01 22.59
C ASN A 339 2.28 -21.73 24.02
N LYS A 340 2.84 -22.75 24.69
CA LYS A 340 3.32 -22.64 26.09
C LYS A 340 4.43 -21.57 26.27
N ASP A 341 5.21 -21.31 25.23
CA ASP A 341 6.27 -20.32 25.20
C ASP A 341 5.80 -18.92 24.77
N GLY A 342 4.50 -18.77 24.49
CA GLY A 342 3.89 -17.52 24.03
C GLY A 342 3.94 -17.29 22.52
N SER A 343 4.53 -18.20 21.74
CA SER A 343 4.51 -18.18 20.28
C SER A 343 3.11 -18.45 19.73
N ILE A 344 2.92 -18.19 18.42
CA ILE A 344 1.62 -18.30 17.74
C ILE A 344 1.80 -19.12 16.46
N ASP A 345 0.90 -20.08 16.24
CA ASP A 345 0.79 -20.82 15.00
C ASP A 345 -0.41 -20.32 14.17
N LEU A 346 -0.15 -19.85 12.96
CA LEU A 346 -1.16 -19.44 11.99
C LEU A 346 -1.27 -20.45 10.87
N TRP A 347 -2.48 -20.65 10.38
CA TRP A 347 -2.77 -21.66 9.36
C TRP A 347 -3.36 -21.03 8.12
N PHE A 348 -2.95 -21.54 6.96
CA PHE A 348 -3.44 -21.13 5.65
C PHE A 348 -3.89 -22.34 4.87
N GLY A 349 -5.00 -22.24 4.17
CA GLY A 349 -5.48 -23.35 3.36
C GLY A 349 -6.89 -23.12 2.82
N PRO A 350 -7.36 -23.96 1.89
CA PRO A 350 -8.73 -23.87 1.36
C PRO A 350 -9.77 -24.28 2.42
N ASN A 351 -9.36 -25.17 3.35
CA ASN A 351 -10.18 -25.66 4.46
C ASN A 351 -9.41 -25.53 5.77
N LYS A 352 -10.13 -25.14 6.82
CA LYS A 352 -9.56 -25.01 8.16
C LYS A 352 -9.29 -26.41 8.73
N PRO A 353 -8.06 -26.70 9.21
CA PRO A 353 -7.76 -27.95 9.89
C PRO A 353 -8.58 -28.13 11.17
N GLU A 354 -8.86 -29.37 11.53
CA GLU A 354 -9.54 -29.69 12.78
C GLU A 354 -8.75 -29.17 14.00
N GLY A 355 -9.46 -28.63 14.98
CA GLY A 355 -8.87 -28.07 16.20
C GLY A 355 -8.25 -26.68 16.05
N VAL A 356 -8.14 -26.13 14.84
CA VAL A 356 -7.62 -24.78 14.62
C VAL A 356 -8.71 -23.73 14.90
N ALA A 357 -8.39 -22.74 15.73
CA ALA A 357 -9.28 -21.63 16.01
C ALA A 357 -9.48 -20.74 14.77
N ASP A 358 -10.67 -20.15 14.59
CA ASP A 358 -10.96 -19.24 13.46
C ASP A 358 -10.01 -18.04 13.46
N SER A 359 -9.63 -17.52 14.63
CA SER A 359 -8.67 -16.41 14.77
C SER A 359 -7.24 -16.75 14.33
N ALA A 360 -6.90 -18.04 14.19
CA ALA A 360 -5.59 -18.52 13.74
C ALA A 360 -5.62 -19.05 12.30
N PHE A 361 -6.74 -18.92 11.57
CA PHE A 361 -6.89 -19.47 10.23
C PHE A 361 -7.14 -18.39 9.18
N ILE A 362 -6.43 -18.49 8.06
CA ILE A 362 -6.56 -17.62 6.90
C ILE A 362 -6.87 -18.48 5.67
N LYS A 363 -8.05 -18.25 5.08
CA LYS A 363 -8.54 -19.04 3.96
C LYS A 363 -7.87 -18.64 2.65
N THR A 364 -7.46 -19.64 1.87
CA THR A 364 -6.87 -19.51 0.54
C THR A 364 -7.82 -20.05 -0.53
N VAL A 365 -7.48 -19.86 -1.81
CA VAL A 365 -8.25 -20.34 -2.95
C VAL A 365 -7.50 -21.43 -3.69
N SER A 366 -8.08 -22.61 -3.79
CA SER A 366 -7.49 -23.74 -4.52
C SER A 366 -7.17 -23.38 -5.97
N GLY A 367 -5.99 -23.80 -6.46
CA GLY A 367 -5.51 -23.55 -7.81
C GLY A 367 -5.00 -22.12 -8.03
N ARG A 368 -4.86 -21.31 -6.96
CA ARG A 368 -4.28 -19.97 -7.04
C ARG A 368 -3.08 -19.85 -6.12
N ASN A 369 -1.99 -19.32 -6.66
CA ASN A 369 -0.84 -18.95 -5.84
C ASN A 369 -1.15 -17.68 -5.05
N PHE A 370 -0.60 -17.62 -3.84
CA PHE A 370 -0.80 -16.48 -2.94
C PHE A 370 0.52 -15.98 -2.35
N LEU A 371 0.48 -14.82 -1.78
CA LEU A 371 1.54 -14.27 -0.94
C LEU A 371 0.98 -14.00 0.46
N VAL A 372 1.87 -14.03 1.45
CA VAL A 372 1.57 -13.68 2.84
C VAL A 372 2.35 -12.43 3.19
N ALA A 373 1.69 -11.38 3.62
CA ALA A 373 2.33 -10.18 4.15
C ALA A 373 2.23 -10.16 5.68
N LEU A 374 3.38 -10.03 6.34
CA LEU A 374 3.48 -9.71 7.76
C LEU A 374 3.61 -8.19 7.89
N ARG A 375 2.72 -7.58 8.63
CA ARG A 375 2.72 -6.13 8.89
C ARG A 375 3.08 -5.86 10.34
N LEU A 376 4.05 -4.98 10.53
CA LEU A 376 4.49 -4.52 11.84
C LEU A 376 4.28 -3.01 11.90
N TYR A 377 3.38 -2.53 12.74
CA TYR A 377 3.10 -1.10 12.93
C TYR A 377 3.73 -0.61 14.23
N GLY A 378 4.44 0.53 14.15
CA GLY A 378 5.32 0.95 15.22
C GLY A 378 6.45 -0.07 15.40
N THR A 379 7.17 -0.37 14.33
CA THR A 379 8.16 -1.45 14.29
C THR A 379 9.27 -1.23 15.32
N GLU A 380 9.59 -2.26 16.09
CA GLU A 380 10.58 -2.24 17.15
C GLU A 380 11.92 -2.87 16.72
N ASP A 381 12.96 -2.69 17.55
CA ASP A 381 14.34 -3.06 17.25
C ASP A 381 14.51 -4.53 16.86
N GLY A 382 13.77 -5.45 17.49
CA GLY A 382 13.85 -6.88 17.18
C GLY A 382 13.60 -7.25 15.72
N PHE A 383 12.89 -6.40 14.95
CA PHE A 383 12.78 -6.54 13.50
C PHE A 383 14.05 -6.05 12.80
N TYR A 384 14.56 -4.90 13.18
CA TYR A 384 15.67 -4.24 12.48
C TYR A 384 17.02 -4.93 12.71
N ASP A 385 17.26 -5.39 13.94
CA ASP A 385 18.47 -6.14 14.32
C ASP A 385 18.35 -7.65 14.05
N GLN A 386 17.17 -8.09 13.54
CA GLN A 386 16.87 -9.47 13.19
C GLN A 386 17.00 -10.45 14.38
N THR A 387 16.80 -9.99 15.62
CA THR A 387 16.73 -10.86 16.79
C THR A 387 15.37 -11.56 16.91
N TRP A 388 14.33 -10.99 16.31
CA TRP A 388 13.04 -11.63 16.12
C TRP A 388 12.91 -12.08 14.67
N VAL A 389 12.83 -13.38 14.44
CA VAL A 389 12.78 -13.97 13.08
C VAL A 389 11.57 -14.90 12.99
N PRO A 390 10.57 -14.59 12.12
CA PRO A 390 9.47 -15.51 11.87
C PRO A 390 9.96 -16.77 11.14
N ASP A 391 9.34 -17.91 11.37
CA ASP A 391 9.59 -19.08 10.55
C ASP A 391 9.06 -18.88 9.12
N ASP A 392 9.50 -19.70 8.21
CA ASP A 392 8.89 -19.80 6.88
C ASP A 392 7.55 -20.55 6.97
N LEU A 393 6.70 -20.37 5.97
CA LEU A 393 5.51 -21.19 5.83
C LEU A 393 5.93 -22.63 5.53
N VAL A 394 5.41 -23.57 6.31
CA VAL A 394 5.68 -25.01 6.16
C VAL A 394 4.42 -25.69 5.67
N GLN A 395 4.51 -26.36 4.52
CA GLN A 395 3.41 -27.19 4.04
C GLN A 395 3.18 -28.35 5.02
N THR A 396 1.97 -28.47 5.51
CA THR A 396 1.60 -29.58 6.39
C THR A 396 1.05 -30.74 5.56
N ASN A 397 1.56 -31.92 5.76
CA ASN A 397 1.00 -33.13 5.14
C ASN A 397 -0.43 -33.33 5.66
N LYS A 398 -1.32 -33.77 4.78
CA LYS A 398 -2.67 -34.21 5.14
C LYS A 398 -2.62 -35.38 6.09
#